data_4cc68afcd9971b406988abedd31fab9d
#
_entry.id   4cc68afcd9971b406988abedd31fab9d
#
_cell.length_a   1.000
_cell.length_b   1.000
_cell.length_c   1.000
_cell.angle_alpha   90.00
_cell.angle_beta   90.00
_cell.angle_gamma   90.00
#
_symmetry.space_group_name_H-M   'P 1'
#
loop_
_entity.id
_entity.type
_entity.pdbx_description
1 polymer ?
#
loop_
_entity_poly.entity_id
_entity_poly.type
_entity_poly.pdbx_seq_one_letter_code
_entity_poly.pdbx_strand_id
1 'polypeptide(L)'
;MDNKLDALIEKYSQNGTIKERGIALKLKYIKELYGECGKSEEMYLFAEIVENFCEILESVQPDDREKIDAIPWMPYEFSFTDEFRSDEEFFEVFRIYFSDQHAESTITDYINRIKTFRNKYAKQYLIGIYGEDYLSDGVEVGHIYENIEHILATFKPKSKTELNMYSALKKLNEYKNHRERS
;
A
#
# COMPACT_ATOMS: atom_id res chain seq x y z
N MET A 1 -7.35 -17.79 17.19
CA MET A 1 -6.96 -16.55 16.50
C MET A 1 -7.48 -16.46 15.08
N ASP A 2 -7.31 -17.46 14.22
CA ASP A 2 -7.75 -17.43 12.81
C ASP A 2 -9.23 -17.03 12.63
N ASN A 3 -10.15 -17.63 13.38
CA ASN A 3 -11.58 -17.30 13.30
C ASN A 3 -11.87 -15.83 13.70
N LYS A 4 -11.08 -15.26 14.61
CA LYS A 4 -11.21 -13.87 15.06
C LYS A 4 -10.73 -12.91 13.97
N LEU A 5 -9.59 -13.20 13.36
CA LEU A 5 -9.06 -12.44 12.22
C LEU A 5 -10.02 -12.48 11.03
N ASP A 6 -10.58 -13.63 10.70
CA ASP A 6 -11.55 -13.76 9.60
C ASP A 6 -12.81 -12.91 9.85
N ALA A 7 -13.35 -12.92 11.05
CA ALA A 7 -14.51 -12.11 11.40
C ALA A 7 -14.22 -10.60 11.29
N LEU A 8 -13.04 -10.18 11.70
CA LEU A 8 -12.61 -8.77 11.58
C LEU A 8 -12.34 -8.37 10.13
N ILE A 9 -11.68 -9.24 9.35
CA ILE A 9 -11.47 -9.01 7.92
C ILE A 9 -12.83 -8.83 7.22
N GLU A 10 -13.79 -9.68 7.51
CA GLU A 10 -15.13 -9.57 6.95
C GLU A 10 -15.81 -8.27 7.37
N LYS A 11 -15.80 -7.94 8.68
CA LYS A 11 -16.37 -6.70 9.23
C LYS A 11 -15.87 -5.46 8.50
N TYR A 12 -14.57 -5.34 8.30
CA TYR A 12 -13.94 -4.17 7.69
C TYR A 12 -13.85 -4.22 6.15
N SER A 13 -14.17 -5.35 5.52
CA SER A 13 -14.25 -5.46 4.05
C SER A 13 -15.61 -5.08 3.49
N GLN A 14 -16.69 -5.22 4.28
CA GLN A 14 -18.07 -5.01 3.84
C GLN A 14 -18.45 -3.52 3.90
N ASN A 15 -18.45 -2.84 2.75
CA ASN A 15 -18.95 -1.46 2.59
C ASN A 15 -18.14 -0.36 3.32
N GLY A 16 -16.94 -0.63 3.68
CA GLY A 16 -16.12 0.29 4.44
C GLY A 16 -15.60 1.47 3.62
N THR A 17 -15.25 2.53 4.36
CA THR A 17 -14.40 3.62 3.88
C THR A 17 -13.06 3.07 3.37
N ILE A 18 -12.27 3.92 2.69
CA ILE A 18 -10.90 3.55 2.27
C ILE A 18 -10.09 3.05 3.47
N LYS A 19 -10.26 3.71 4.64
CA LYS A 19 -9.56 3.34 5.88
C LYS A 19 -9.97 1.96 6.39
N GLU A 20 -11.25 1.65 6.40
CA GLU A 20 -11.75 0.32 6.80
C GLU A 20 -11.23 -0.78 5.87
N ARG A 21 -11.23 -0.56 4.56
CA ARG A 21 -10.62 -1.49 3.59
C ARG A 21 -9.12 -1.68 3.82
N GLY A 22 -8.42 -0.61 4.20
CA GLY A 22 -7.02 -0.69 4.59
C GLY A 22 -6.78 -1.50 5.85
N ILE A 23 -7.65 -1.37 6.86
CA ILE A 23 -7.62 -2.22 8.05
C ILE A 23 -7.82 -3.69 7.66
N ALA A 24 -8.82 -3.99 6.81
CA ALA A 24 -9.07 -5.34 6.34
C ALA A 24 -7.87 -5.94 5.58
N LEU A 25 -7.20 -5.13 4.75
CA LEU A 25 -6.00 -5.55 4.03
C LEU A 25 -4.87 -5.90 4.99
N LYS A 26 -4.63 -5.07 6.00
CA LYS A 26 -3.63 -5.33 7.04
C LYS A 26 -3.91 -6.59 7.83
N LEU A 27 -5.17 -6.82 8.19
CA LEU A 27 -5.58 -8.05 8.89
C LEU A 27 -5.34 -9.30 8.03
N LYS A 28 -5.57 -9.24 6.73
CA LYS A 28 -5.23 -10.34 5.79
C LYS A 28 -3.73 -10.62 5.82
N TYR A 29 -2.91 -9.58 5.72
CA TYR A 29 -1.45 -9.71 5.80
C TYR A 29 -0.99 -10.32 7.12
N ILE A 30 -1.51 -9.83 8.25
CA ILE A 30 -1.24 -10.38 9.58
C ILE A 30 -1.62 -11.87 9.64
N LYS A 31 -2.78 -12.25 9.10
CA LYS A 31 -3.23 -13.64 9.06
C LYS A 31 -2.28 -14.54 8.27
N GLU A 32 -1.80 -14.08 7.13
CA GLU A 32 -0.85 -14.82 6.31
C GLU A 32 0.50 -14.98 7.03
N LEU A 33 1.04 -13.91 7.59
CA LEU A 33 2.27 -13.98 8.39
C LEU A 33 2.13 -14.94 9.58
N TYR A 34 0.97 -14.91 10.25
CA TYR A 34 0.69 -15.79 11.38
C TYR A 34 0.64 -17.28 10.96
N GLY A 35 0.17 -17.55 9.74
CA GLY A 35 0.15 -18.91 9.16
C GLY A 35 1.52 -19.41 8.70
N GLU A 36 2.41 -18.52 8.28
CA GLU A 36 3.75 -18.87 7.77
C GLU A 36 4.81 -18.99 8.86
N CYS A 37 4.67 -18.23 9.95
CA CYS A 37 5.63 -18.24 11.05
C CYS A 37 5.39 -19.44 11.97
N GLY A 38 6.36 -20.33 12.07
CA GLY A 38 6.34 -21.44 13.02
C GLY A 38 6.36 -20.97 14.50
N LYS A 39 6.35 -21.92 15.45
CA LYS A 39 6.34 -21.64 16.89
C LYS A 39 7.72 -21.17 17.38
N SER A 40 8.08 -19.90 17.16
CA SER A 40 9.28 -19.26 17.74
C SER A 40 8.91 -18.32 18.89
N GLU A 41 9.90 -17.93 19.74
CA GLU A 41 9.65 -16.97 20.82
C GLU A 41 9.20 -15.60 20.30
N GLU A 42 9.68 -15.17 19.15
CA GLU A 42 9.25 -13.95 18.47
C GLU A 42 7.76 -13.96 18.14
N MET A 43 7.20 -15.14 17.91
CA MET A 43 5.78 -15.33 17.63
C MET A 43 4.87 -15.02 18.83
N TYR A 44 5.32 -15.19 20.05
CA TYR A 44 4.50 -14.86 21.22
C TYR A 44 4.29 -13.36 21.34
N LEU A 45 5.35 -12.57 21.14
CA LEU A 45 5.25 -11.11 21.14
C LEU A 45 4.37 -10.62 19.98
N PHE A 46 4.55 -11.19 18.81
CA PHE A 46 3.70 -10.89 17.64
C PHE A 46 2.23 -11.22 17.90
N ALA A 47 1.96 -12.39 18.49
CA ALA A 47 0.61 -12.81 18.82
C ALA A 47 -0.06 -11.86 19.82
N GLU A 48 0.67 -11.42 20.86
CA GLU A 48 0.17 -10.46 21.87
C GLU A 48 -0.17 -9.10 21.22
N ILE A 49 0.69 -8.58 20.35
CA ILE A 49 0.45 -7.34 19.61
C ILE A 49 -0.79 -7.46 18.70
N VAL A 50 -0.91 -8.59 17.99
CA VAL A 50 -2.08 -8.86 17.13
C VAL A 50 -3.35 -9.00 17.96
N GLU A 51 -3.32 -9.66 19.12
CA GLU A 51 -4.48 -9.77 20.00
C GLU A 51 -4.94 -8.42 20.51
N ASN A 52 -4.04 -7.59 20.99
CA ASN A 52 -4.35 -6.22 21.43
C ASN A 52 -4.95 -5.39 20.30
N PHE A 53 -4.40 -5.48 19.09
CA PHE A 53 -4.96 -4.79 17.92
C PHE A 53 -6.34 -5.29 17.56
N CYS A 54 -6.57 -6.61 17.59
CA CYS A 54 -7.90 -7.20 17.37
C CYS A 54 -8.91 -6.73 18.40
N GLU A 55 -8.55 -6.62 19.69
CA GLU A 55 -9.44 -6.12 20.75
C GLU A 55 -9.86 -4.67 20.50
N ILE A 56 -8.94 -3.82 20.07
CA ILE A 56 -9.24 -2.44 19.67
C ILE A 56 -10.26 -2.45 18.53
N LEU A 57 -10.02 -3.24 17.48
CA LEU A 57 -10.89 -3.32 16.31
C LEU A 57 -12.27 -3.91 16.62
N GLU A 58 -12.37 -4.84 17.56
CA GLU A 58 -13.66 -5.41 18.01
C GLU A 58 -14.52 -4.36 18.73
N SER A 59 -13.89 -3.48 19.50
CA SER A 59 -14.57 -2.44 20.29
C SER A 59 -15.14 -1.29 19.45
N VAL A 60 -14.67 -1.13 18.22
CA VAL A 60 -15.08 -0.04 17.32
C VAL A 60 -16.26 -0.48 16.46
N GLN A 61 -17.29 0.35 16.40
CA GLN A 61 -18.42 0.14 15.47
C GLN A 61 -18.04 0.68 14.08
N PRO A 62 -18.48 0.03 12.98
CA PRO A 62 -18.11 0.43 11.61
C PRO A 62 -18.57 1.84 11.22
N ASP A 63 -19.55 2.41 11.91
CA ASP A 63 -20.08 3.75 11.70
C ASP A 63 -19.43 4.84 12.59
N ASP A 64 -18.63 4.43 13.56
CA ASP A 64 -17.93 5.34 14.47
C ASP A 64 -16.63 5.86 13.84
N ARG A 65 -16.78 6.86 12.97
CA ARG A 65 -15.66 7.44 12.19
C ARG A 65 -14.56 7.99 13.08
N GLU A 66 -14.88 8.64 14.20
CA GLU A 66 -13.87 9.22 15.10
C GLU A 66 -12.99 8.13 15.69
N LYS A 67 -13.57 7.01 16.10
CA LYS A 67 -12.79 5.87 16.61
C LYS A 67 -12.01 5.15 15.54
N ILE A 68 -12.60 4.98 14.33
CA ILE A 68 -11.88 4.42 13.18
C ILE A 68 -10.68 5.29 12.83
N ASP A 69 -10.86 6.61 12.84
CA ASP A 69 -9.78 7.55 12.56
C ASP A 69 -8.71 7.60 13.65
N ALA A 70 -9.07 7.29 14.88
CA ALA A 70 -8.13 7.17 16.00
C ALA A 70 -7.38 5.83 16.03
N ILE A 71 -7.77 4.82 15.25
CA ILE A 71 -7.04 3.55 15.18
C ILE A 71 -5.64 3.81 14.65
N PRO A 72 -4.58 3.52 15.44
CA PRO A 72 -3.22 3.66 14.96
C PRO A 72 -3.02 2.75 13.74
N TRP A 73 -2.45 3.31 12.69
CA TRP A 73 -2.28 2.63 11.42
C TRP A 73 -1.39 1.40 11.49
N MET A 74 -0.59 1.26 12.53
CA MET A 74 0.16 0.05 12.95
C MET A 74 0.86 0.34 14.26
N PRO A 75 1.09 -0.65 15.14
CA PRO A 75 2.24 -0.62 16.01
C PRO A 75 3.45 -0.37 15.10
N TYR A 76 4.25 0.63 15.41
CA TYR A 76 5.43 1.07 14.63
C TYR A 76 6.45 -0.04 14.33
N GLU A 77 6.32 -1.18 14.97
CA GLU A 77 7.18 -2.35 14.86
C GLU A 77 6.84 -3.28 13.68
N PHE A 78 5.66 -3.11 13.06
CA PHE A 78 5.39 -3.70 11.76
C PHE A 78 5.86 -2.73 10.66
N SER A 79 7.15 -2.55 10.55
CA SER A 79 7.68 -2.08 9.29
C SER A 79 7.20 -3.09 8.24
N PHE A 80 6.29 -2.66 7.37
CA PHE A 80 6.15 -3.37 6.12
C PHE A 80 7.56 -3.51 5.57
N THR A 81 8.07 -4.73 5.56
CA THR A 81 9.18 -5.05 4.68
C THR A 81 8.78 -4.52 3.33
N ASP A 82 9.64 -3.80 2.65
CA ASP A 82 9.37 -2.94 1.51
C ASP A 82 8.79 -3.66 0.28
N GLU A 83 8.45 -4.92 0.38
CA GLU A 83 7.91 -5.74 -0.68
C GLU A 83 6.37 -5.80 -0.58
N PHE A 84 5.73 -4.92 -1.35
CA PHE A 84 4.32 -5.11 -1.67
C PHE A 84 4.19 -6.40 -2.48
N ARG A 85 3.30 -7.29 -2.06
CA ARG A 85 3.09 -8.60 -2.71
C ARG A 85 2.39 -8.47 -4.07
N SER A 86 1.69 -7.37 -4.30
CA SER A 86 1.03 -7.07 -5.56
C SER A 86 0.84 -5.58 -5.79
N ASP A 87 0.63 -5.22 -7.05
CA ASP A 87 0.27 -3.86 -7.44
C ASP A 87 -1.04 -3.40 -6.78
N GLU A 88 -2.00 -4.29 -6.59
CA GLU A 88 -3.28 -4.00 -5.95
C GLU A 88 -3.08 -3.58 -4.51
N GLU A 89 -2.27 -4.33 -3.77
CA GLU A 89 -1.93 -4.01 -2.38
C GLU A 89 -1.23 -2.66 -2.28
N PHE A 90 -0.24 -2.42 -3.15
CA PHE A 90 0.44 -1.13 -3.22
C PHE A 90 -0.55 0.02 -3.43
N PHE A 91 -1.47 -0.10 -4.38
CA PHE A 91 -2.40 0.97 -4.68
C PHE A 91 -3.46 1.18 -3.60
N GLU A 92 -3.83 0.15 -2.83
CA GLU A 92 -4.71 0.33 -1.68
C GLU A 92 -3.99 1.13 -0.57
N VAL A 93 -2.74 0.83 -0.26
CA VAL A 93 -1.97 1.61 0.73
C VAL A 93 -1.75 3.05 0.25
N PHE A 94 -1.49 3.25 -1.04
CA PHE A 94 -1.40 4.57 -1.65
C PHE A 94 -2.71 5.36 -1.54
N ARG A 95 -3.88 4.72 -1.74
CA ARG A 95 -5.20 5.34 -1.53
C ARG A 95 -5.37 5.82 -0.10
N ILE A 96 -5.03 4.97 0.85
CA ILE A 96 -5.14 5.27 2.28
C ILE A 96 -4.32 6.50 2.63
N TYR A 97 -3.08 6.56 2.17
CA TYR A 97 -2.19 7.69 2.46
C TYR A 97 -2.76 9.04 1.98
N PHE A 98 -3.40 9.04 0.82
CA PHE A 98 -3.95 10.27 0.24
C PHE A 98 -5.41 10.53 0.59
N SER A 99 -6.10 9.63 1.30
CA SER A 99 -7.54 9.75 1.58
C SER A 99 -7.94 11.02 2.33
N ASP A 100 -7.07 11.49 3.23
CA ASP A 100 -7.33 12.71 4.01
C ASP A 100 -6.97 14.00 3.25
N GLN A 101 -6.23 13.89 2.14
CA GLN A 101 -5.71 15.03 1.39
C GLN A 101 -6.47 15.27 0.08
N HIS A 102 -7.06 14.23 -0.51
CA HIS A 102 -7.66 14.27 -1.84
C HIS A 102 -8.97 13.47 -1.91
N ALA A 103 -9.88 13.92 -2.78
CA ALA A 103 -11.09 13.16 -3.12
C ALA A 103 -10.71 11.81 -3.77
N GLU A 104 -11.51 10.78 -3.54
CA GLU A 104 -11.28 9.42 -4.07
C GLU A 104 -11.13 9.38 -5.59
N SER A 105 -11.91 10.18 -6.31
CA SER A 105 -11.80 10.32 -7.77
C SER A 105 -10.41 10.81 -8.20
N THR A 106 -9.83 11.76 -7.46
CA THR A 106 -8.50 12.30 -7.74
C THR A 106 -7.42 11.25 -7.50
N ILE A 107 -7.53 10.49 -6.39
CA ILE A 107 -6.60 9.40 -6.08
C ILE A 107 -6.67 8.31 -7.14
N THR A 108 -7.89 7.94 -7.55
CA THR A 108 -8.12 6.98 -8.63
C THR A 108 -7.48 7.44 -9.94
N ASP A 109 -7.57 8.72 -10.25
CA ASP A 109 -6.90 9.31 -11.42
C ASP A 109 -5.38 9.20 -11.35
N TYR A 110 -4.78 9.46 -10.18
CA TYR A 110 -3.34 9.25 -9.99
C TYR A 110 -2.94 7.80 -10.22
N ILE A 111 -3.65 6.86 -9.62
CA ILE A 111 -3.41 5.42 -9.80
C ILE A 111 -3.49 5.01 -11.27
N ASN A 112 -4.53 5.42 -11.97
CA ASN A 112 -4.71 5.11 -13.39
C ASN A 112 -3.58 5.67 -14.26
N ARG A 113 -3.05 6.85 -13.92
CA ARG A 113 -1.92 7.47 -14.60
C ARG A 113 -0.61 6.73 -14.31
N ILE A 114 -0.39 6.27 -13.07
CA ILE A 114 0.76 5.44 -12.71
C ILE A 114 0.69 4.09 -13.45
N LYS A 115 -0.47 3.43 -13.47
CA LYS A 115 -0.69 2.20 -14.24
C LYS A 115 -0.43 2.42 -15.74
N THR A 116 -0.86 3.55 -16.29
CA THR A 116 -0.62 3.90 -17.68
C THR A 116 0.87 4.12 -17.97
N PHE A 117 1.58 4.80 -17.07
CA PHE A 117 3.03 4.98 -17.17
C PHE A 117 3.73 3.63 -17.10
N ARG A 118 3.39 2.78 -16.13
CA ARG A 118 3.93 1.43 -15.98
C ARG A 118 3.84 0.64 -17.28
N ASN A 119 2.66 0.61 -17.87
CA ASN A 119 2.39 -0.23 -19.04
C ASN A 119 3.04 0.28 -20.33
N LYS A 120 3.22 1.60 -20.45
CA LYS A 120 3.63 2.22 -21.74
C LYS A 120 5.07 2.74 -21.74
N TYR A 121 5.58 3.15 -20.59
CA TYR A 121 6.82 3.92 -20.55
C TYR A 121 7.87 3.34 -19.59
N ALA A 122 7.48 2.72 -18.48
CA ALA A 122 8.39 2.40 -17.39
C ALA A 122 9.57 1.54 -17.82
N LYS A 123 9.35 0.52 -18.68
CA LYS A 123 10.40 -0.39 -19.13
C LYS A 123 11.61 0.35 -19.70
N GLN A 124 11.41 1.39 -20.53
CA GLN A 124 12.53 2.13 -21.15
C GLN A 124 13.41 2.90 -20.16
N TYR A 125 12.87 3.24 -18.97
CA TYR A 125 13.62 3.93 -17.91
C TYR A 125 14.28 2.97 -16.92
N LEU A 126 13.80 1.73 -16.87
CA LEU A 126 14.23 0.74 -15.89
C LEU A 126 15.13 -0.35 -16.50
N ILE A 127 15.13 -0.50 -17.82
CA ILE A 127 15.91 -1.54 -18.50
C ILE A 127 17.41 -1.40 -18.25
N GLY A 128 17.91 -0.19 -18.12
CA GLY A 128 19.32 0.08 -17.78
C GLY A 128 19.70 -0.27 -16.35
N ILE A 129 18.73 -0.44 -15.46
CA ILE A 129 18.90 -0.76 -14.04
C ILE A 129 18.78 -2.27 -13.83
N TYR A 130 17.71 -2.87 -14.33
CA TYR A 130 17.36 -4.27 -14.07
C TYR A 130 17.78 -5.23 -15.17
N GLY A 131 17.99 -4.73 -16.40
CA GLY A 131 18.22 -5.57 -17.58
C GLY A 131 16.94 -6.03 -18.25
N GLU A 132 17.06 -6.47 -19.52
CA GLU A 132 15.92 -6.85 -20.34
C GLU A 132 15.27 -8.16 -19.87
N ASP A 133 16.08 -9.13 -19.51
CA ASP A 133 15.61 -10.46 -19.07
C ASP A 133 14.80 -10.36 -17.77
N TYR A 134 15.22 -9.53 -16.83
CA TYR A 134 14.50 -9.34 -15.57
C TYR A 134 13.12 -8.68 -15.77
N LEU A 135 13.01 -7.79 -16.74
CA LEU A 135 11.76 -7.09 -17.07
C LEU A 135 10.98 -7.78 -18.21
N SER A 136 11.28 -9.05 -18.54
CA SER A 136 10.59 -9.82 -19.59
C SER A 136 9.10 -10.01 -19.27
N ASP A 137 8.79 -10.31 -18.02
CA ASP A 137 7.42 -10.56 -17.54
C ASP A 137 6.62 -9.28 -17.25
N GLY A 138 7.26 -8.12 -17.42
CA GLY A 138 6.66 -6.81 -17.25
C GLY A 138 7.31 -5.98 -16.13
N VAL A 139 6.79 -4.78 -15.97
CA VAL A 139 7.21 -3.86 -14.91
C VAL A 139 6.13 -3.84 -13.83
N GLU A 140 6.50 -4.12 -12.61
CA GLU A 140 5.64 -3.95 -11.43
C GLU A 140 5.72 -2.51 -10.91
N VAL A 141 4.71 -2.10 -10.14
CA VAL A 141 4.70 -0.77 -9.54
C VAL A 141 5.83 -0.58 -8.53
N GLY A 142 6.26 -1.65 -7.87
CA GLY A 142 7.41 -1.67 -6.96
C GLY A 142 8.69 -1.19 -7.63
N HIS A 143 8.99 -1.66 -8.83
CA HIS A 143 10.17 -1.21 -9.61
C HIS A 143 10.14 0.29 -9.89
N ILE A 144 8.94 0.86 -10.15
CA ILE A 144 8.76 2.29 -10.36
C ILE A 144 8.96 3.04 -9.04
N TYR A 145 8.38 2.53 -7.96
CA TYR A 145 8.46 3.12 -6.63
C TYR A 145 9.91 3.21 -6.13
N GLU A 146 10.66 2.14 -6.24
CA GLU A 146 12.08 2.11 -5.85
C GLU A 146 12.91 3.12 -6.62
N ASN A 147 12.64 3.27 -7.92
CA ASN A 147 13.43 4.10 -8.84
C ASN A 147 12.74 5.42 -9.22
N ILE A 148 11.77 5.87 -8.42
CA ILE A 148 10.93 7.02 -8.78
C ILE A 148 11.72 8.30 -8.99
N GLU A 149 12.77 8.55 -8.23
CA GLU A 149 13.61 9.73 -8.36
C GLU A 149 14.38 9.73 -9.69
N HIS A 150 14.95 8.58 -10.07
CA HIS A 150 15.62 8.41 -11.37
C HIS A 150 14.63 8.64 -12.52
N ILE A 151 13.42 8.08 -12.42
CA ILE A 151 12.36 8.26 -13.41
C ILE A 151 11.99 9.75 -13.52
N LEU A 152 11.74 10.44 -12.41
CA LEU A 152 11.41 11.86 -12.41
C LEU A 152 12.51 12.74 -12.98
N ALA A 153 13.77 12.37 -12.77
CA ALA A 153 14.91 13.09 -13.31
C ALA A 153 15.05 12.94 -14.84
N THR A 154 14.69 11.75 -15.36
CA THR A 154 14.91 11.38 -16.77
C THR A 154 13.67 11.52 -17.65
N PHE A 155 12.48 11.27 -17.12
CA PHE A 155 11.22 11.41 -17.84
C PHE A 155 10.91 12.90 -18.14
N LYS A 156 10.92 13.25 -19.42
CA LYS A 156 10.63 14.61 -19.89
C LYS A 156 9.30 14.59 -20.65
N PRO A 157 8.17 15.01 -20.01
CA PRO A 157 6.86 14.99 -20.66
C PRO A 157 6.81 15.94 -21.85
N LYS A 158 6.29 15.45 -23.00
CA LYS A 158 6.15 16.18 -24.28
C LYS A 158 4.69 16.47 -24.64
N SER A 159 3.75 15.90 -23.90
CA SER A 159 2.32 16.05 -24.14
C SER A 159 1.55 16.33 -22.84
N LYS A 160 0.32 16.80 -22.93
CA LYS A 160 -0.58 17.00 -21.79
C LYS A 160 -0.80 15.68 -21.01
N THR A 161 -0.94 14.58 -21.73
CA THR A 161 -1.10 13.25 -21.12
C THR A 161 0.13 12.84 -20.32
N GLU A 162 1.32 13.03 -20.88
CA GLU A 162 2.57 12.74 -20.19
C GLU A 162 2.80 13.67 -18.99
N LEU A 163 2.40 14.94 -19.10
CA LEU A 163 2.45 15.88 -17.97
C LEU A 163 1.54 15.43 -16.81
N ASN A 164 0.36 14.89 -17.14
CA ASN A 164 -0.54 14.34 -16.13
C ASN A 164 0.06 13.08 -15.48
N MET A 165 0.71 12.20 -16.23
CA MET A 165 1.45 11.05 -15.67
C MET A 165 2.61 11.52 -14.79
N TYR A 166 3.38 12.50 -15.23
CA TYR A 166 4.46 13.09 -14.45
C TYR A 166 3.98 13.66 -13.12
N SER A 167 2.80 14.29 -13.11
CA SER A 167 2.18 14.78 -11.87
C SER A 167 1.80 13.64 -10.92
N ALA A 168 1.31 12.52 -11.44
CA ALA A 168 1.00 11.34 -10.63
C ALA A 168 2.27 10.66 -10.09
N LEU A 169 3.35 10.61 -10.88
CA LEU A 169 4.66 10.11 -10.42
C LEU A 169 5.26 11.00 -9.31
N LYS A 170 5.02 12.31 -9.34
CA LYS A 170 5.39 13.19 -8.22
C LYS A 170 4.65 12.84 -6.93
N LYS A 171 3.37 12.48 -7.03
CA LYS A 171 2.60 12.00 -5.87
C LYS A 171 3.15 10.66 -5.35
N LEU A 172 3.57 9.78 -6.25
CA LEU A 172 4.24 8.55 -5.86
C LEU A 172 5.55 8.82 -5.11
N ASN A 173 6.34 9.78 -5.54
CA ASN A 173 7.56 10.21 -4.86
C ASN A 173 7.27 10.89 -3.50
N GLU A 174 6.20 11.67 -3.41
CA GLU A 174 5.74 12.26 -2.15
C GLU A 174 5.39 11.16 -1.13
N TYR A 175 4.67 10.13 -1.56
CA TYR A 175 4.35 8.96 -0.75
C TYR A 175 5.62 8.23 -0.28
N LYS A 176 6.58 7.97 -1.19
CA LYS A 176 7.86 7.35 -0.86
C LYS A 176 8.61 8.13 0.21
N ASN A 177 8.80 9.43 -0.01
CA ASN A 177 9.52 10.31 0.92
C ASN A 177 8.87 10.39 2.31
N HIS A 178 7.55 10.25 2.39
CA HIS A 178 6.86 10.20 3.68
C HIS A 178 7.18 8.90 4.40
N ARG A 179 7.13 7.76 3.72
CA ARG A 179 7.43 6.45 4.31
C ARG A 179 8.86 6.33 4.81
N GLU A 180 9.83 6.87 4.07
CA GLU A 180 11.25 6.82 4.44
C GLU A 180 11.59 7.72 5.65
N ARG A 181 10.69 8.63 6.03
CA ARG A 181 10.87 9.55 7.18
C ARG A 181 10.08 9.14 8.42
N SER A 182 9.17 8.19 8.28
CA SER A 182 8.29 7.70 9.35
C SER A 182 8.88 6.48 10.01
#